data_fc2991cfd1c6f22f92a20ad72e5647e2
#
_entry.id   fc2991cfd1c6f22f92a20ad72e5647e2
#
_cell.length_a   1.000
_cell.length_b   1.000
_cell.length_c   1.000
_cell.angle_alpha   90.00
_cell.angle_beta   90.00
_cell.angle_gamma   90.00
#
_symmetry.space_group_name_H-M   'P 1'
#
loop_
_entity.id
_entity.type
_entity.pdbx_description
1 polymer ?
#
loop_
_entity_poly.entity_id
_entity_poly.type
_entity_poly.pdbx_seq_one_letter_code
_entity_poly.pdbx_strand_id
1 'polypeptide(L)'
;MGKYRTLSETNQYYLPKHTYLTCIHYALQYRDWKAMLEADRDTRGAIRYDKDKVQTSNDYDSTSSIAIRMVEIQNKVNLIDTIIDDICEDGMQKYLRLSVCYGFTVYQLQEQGIPCGKNYINKLRQRFYYELSKKI
;
A
#
# COMPACT_ATOMS: atom_id res chain seq x y z
N MET A 1 -18.20 17.18 -2.91
CA MET A 1 -17.17 16.19 -2.67
C MET A 1 -16.84 15.35 -3.86
N GLY A 2 -16.15 15.95 -4.83
CA GLY A 2 -15.77 15.24 -6.04
C GLY A 2 -14.52 14.36 -5.93
N LYS A 3 -13.79 14.44 -4.81
CA LYS A 3 -12.48 13.80 -4.71
C LYS A 3 -12.53 12.28 -4.78
N TYR A 4 -13.56 11.65 -4.20
CA TYR A 4 -13.70 10.20 -4.16
C TYR A 4 -15.06 9.79 -4.75
N ARG A 5 -15.21 10.06 -6.04
CA ARG A 5 -16.44 9.72 -6.74
C ARG A 5 -16.43 8.23 -7.12
N THR A 6 -17.51 7.53 -6.79
CA THR A 6 -17.68 6.14 -7.21
C THR A 6 -17.98 6.05 -8.69
N LEU A 7 -17.69 4.89 -9.28
CA LEU A 7 -18.03 4.60 -10.66
C LEU A 7 -19.52 4.33 -10.80
N SER A 8 -20.01 4.38 -12.04
CA SER A 8 -21.37 3.97 -12.37
C SER A 8 -21.57 2.47 -12.07
N GLU A 9 -22.76 2.10 -11.61
CA GLU A 9 -23.09 0.70 -11.34
C GLU A 9 -22.94 -0.21 -12.55
N THR A 10 -22.96 0.35 -13.75
CA THR A 10 -22.76 -0.41 -15.00
C THR A 10 -21.28 -0.65 -15.30
N ASN A 11 -20.38 0.00 -14.61
CA ASN A 11 -18.94 -0.19 -14.83
C ASN A 11 -18.49 -1.53 -14.22
N GLN A 12 -17.67 -2.27 -14.98
CA GLN A 12 -17.19 -3.58 -14.53
C GLN A 12 -16.37 -3.51 -13.25
N TYR A 13 -15.81 -2.36 -12.90
CA TYR A 13 -15.02 -2.15 -11.69
C TYR A 13 -15.79 -1.37 -10.62
N TYR A 14 -17.10 -1.36 -10.71
CA TYR A 14 -17.95 -0.67 -9.74
C TYR A 14 -17.75 -1.26 -8.35
N LEU A 15 -17.64 -0.37 -7.36
CA LEU A 15 -17.63 -0.72 -5.94
C LEU A 15 -18.61 0.19 -5.21
N PRO A 16 -19.36 -0.34 -4.23
CA PRO A 16 -20.16 0.53 -3.36
C PRO A 16 -19.27 1.57 -2.68
N LYS A 17 -19.86 2.73 -2.39
CA LYS A 17 -19.10 3.87 -1.88
C LYS A 17 -18.18 3.55 -0.70
N HIS A 18 -18.69 2.88 0.31
CA HIS A 18 -17.90 2.62 1.52
C HIS A 18 -16.83 1.55 1.28
N THR A 19 -17.07 0.59 0.42
CA THR A 19 -16.06 -0.37 -0.02
C THR A 19 -14.94 0.33 -0.78
N TYR A 20 -15.32 1.22 -1.68
CA TYR A 20 -14.35 2.02 -2.45
C TYR A 20 -13.48 2.86 -1.53
N LEU A 21 -14.09 3.57 -0.59
CA LEU A 21 -13.34 4.39 0.38
C LEU A 21 -12.41 3.53 1.25
N THR A 22 -12.85 2.35 1.65
CA THR A 22 -12.02 1.41 2.40
C THR A 22 -10.77 1.03 1.61
N CYS A 23 -10.93 0.75 0.32
CA CYS A 23 -9.80 0.41 -0.55
C CYS A 23 -8.85 1.60 -0.71
N ILE A 24 -9.38 2.81 -0.89
CA ILE A 24 -8.56 4.01 -1.01
C ILE A 24 -7.71 4.21 0.25
N HIS A 25 -8.34 4.14 1.41
CA HIS A 25 -7.65 4.36 2.68
C HIS A 25 -6.67 3.24 3.01
N TYR A 26 -7.00 2.01 2.63
CA TYR A 26 -6.09 0.88 2.80
C TYR A 26 -4.80 1.11 2.00
N ALA A 27 -4.94 1.47 0.74
CA ALA A 27 -3.78 1.69 -0.13
C ALA A 27 -2.92 2.87 0.34
N LEU A 28 -3.54 3.94 0.84
CA LEU A 28 -2.81 5.11 1.32
C LEU A 28 -1.96 4.83 2.57
N GLN A 29 -2.25 3.76 3.30
CA GLN A 29 -1.44 3.36 4.44
C GLN A 29 -0.12 2.70 4.02
N TYR A 30 0.03 2.32 2.76
CA TYR A 30 1.23 1.65 2.25
C TYR A 30 2.51 2.40 2.62
N ARG A 31 2.51 3.72 2.45
CA ARG A 31 3.67 4.56 2.79
C ARG A 31 4.05 4.44 4.27
N ASP A 32 3.04 4.49 5.14
CA ASP A 32 3.26 4.38 6.58
C ASP A 32 3.77 2.97 6.95
N TRP A 33 3.20 1.94 6.34
CA TRP A 33 3.64 0.56 6.56
C TRP A 33 5.09 0.36 6.13
N LYS A 34 5.48 0.91 4.98
CA LYS A 34 6.87 0.84 4.53
C LYS A 34 7.81 1.54 5.50
N ALA A 35 7.41 2.70 6.02
CA ALA A 35 8.20 3.43 7.01
C ALA A 35 8.35 2.62 8.30
N MET A 36 7.29 1.97 8.76
CA MET A 36 7.33 1.12 9.94
C MET A 36 8.28 -0.06 9.77
N LEU A 37 8.27 -0.69 8.59
CA LEU A 37 9.16 -1.82 8.30
C LEU A 37 10.63 -1.38 8.28
N GLU A 38 10.91 -0.23 7.71
CA GLU A 38 12.26 0.32 7.67
C GLU A 38 12.75 0.69 9.07
N ALA A 39 11.90 1.31 9.88
CA ALA A 39 12.22 1.67 11.25
C ALA A 39 12.49 0.42 12.10
N ASP A 40 11.70 -0.62 11.93
CA ASP A 40 11.91 -1.90 12.63
C ASP A 40 13.24 -2.54 12.25
N ARG A 41 13.58 -2.53 10.97
CA ARG A 41 14.86 -3.06 10.49
C ARG A 41 16.03 -2.32 11.10
N ASP A 42 15.97 -0.99 11.15
CA ASP A 42 17.02 -0.16 11.73
C ASP A 42 17.14 -0.41 13.23
N THR A 43 16.02 -0.53 13.92
CA THR A 43 15.98 -0.80 15.35
C THR A 43 16.59 -2.18 15.67
N ARG A 44 16.28 -3.19 14.87
CA ARG A 44 16.86 -4.53 15.04
C ARG A 44 18.38 -4.49 14.87
N GLY A 45 18.86 -3.73 13.91
CA GLY A 45 20.29 -3.53 13.71
C GLY A 45 20.98 -2.92 14.93
N ALA A 46 20.35 -1.90 15.51
CA ALA A 46 20.86 -1.25 16.73
C ALA A 46 20.84 -2.19 17.94
N ILE A 47 19.78 -2.98 18.10
CA ILE A 47 19.62 -3.92 19.22
C ILE A 47 20.71 -4.99 19.22
N ARG A 48 21.26 -5.35 18.08
CA ARG A 48 22.32 -6.36 18.01
C ARG A 48 23.56 -5.99 18.81
N TYR A 49 23.84 -4.72 19.00
CA TYR A 49 24.97 -4.26 19.79
C TYR A 49 24.71 -4.33 21.30
N ASP A 50 23.48 -4.48 21.71
CA ASP A 50 23.05 -4.51 23.11
C ASP A 50 22.65 -5.91 23.57
N LYS A 51 23.14 -6.94 22.90
CA LYS A 51 22.81 -8.34 23.21
C LYS A 51 23.08 -8.75 24.66
N ASP A 52 24.05 -8.12 25.27
CA ASP A 52 24.49 -8.50 26.61
C ASP A 52 23.60 -7.95 27.71
N LYS A 53 22.62 -7.14 27.38
CA LYS A 53 21.67 -6.65 28.38
C LYS A 53 20.70 -7.74 28.76
N VAL A 54 20.48 -7.87 30.08
CA VAL A 54 19.52 -8.83 30.61
C VAL A 54 18.12 -8.50 30.10
N GLN A 55 17.49 -9.47 29.47
CA GLN A 55 16.12 -9.33 29.00
C GLN A 55 15.18 -9.86 30.08
N THR A 56 14.11 -9.08 30.35
CA THR A 56 13.04 -9.51 31.23
C THR A 56 12.00 -10.28 30.41
N SER A 57 11.14 -11.05 31.10
CA SER A 57 10.06 -11.76 30.43
C SER A 57 9.09 -10.81 29.71
N ASN A 58 8.89 -9.61 30.24
CA ASN A 58 8.06 -8.59 29.60
C ASN A 58 8.67 -8.11 28.28
N ASP A 59 9.98 -7.92 28.24
CA ASP A 59 10.68 -7.54 27.02
C ASP A 59 10.54 -8.62 25.94
N TYR A 60 10.60 -9.87 26.35
CA TYR A 60 10.44 -11.01 25.45
C TYR A 60 9.04 -11.02 24.82
N ASP A 61 7.99 -10.87 25.62
CA ASP A 61 6.61 -10.85 25.15
C ASP A 61 6.37 -9.66 24.22
N SER A 62 6.91 -8.51 24.58
CA SER A 62 6.82 -7.29 23.78
C SER A 62 7.50 -7.45 22.43
N THR A 63 8.69 -8.06 22.41
CA THR A 63 9.43 -8.32 21.17
C THR A 63 8.66 -9.29 20.27
N SER A 64 8.07 -10.33 20.86
CA SER A 64 7.27 -11.30 20.11
C SER A 64 6.03 -10.64 19.46
N SER A 65 5.33 -9.78 20.20
CA SER A 65 4.18 -9.05 19.68
C SER A 65 4.57 -8.11 18.54
N ILE A 66 5.70 -7.42 18.68
CA ILE A 66 6.21 -6.54 17.63
C ILE A 66 6.56 -7.34 16.38
N ALA A 67 7.20 -8.50 16.53
CA ALA A 67 7.56 -9.35 15.40
C ALA A 67 6.34 -9.82 14.63
N ILE A 68 5.29 -10.25 15.34
CA ILE A 68 4.03 -10.68 14.74
C ILE A 68 3.39 -9.52 13.96
N ARG A 69 3.36 -8.34 14.56
CA ARG A 69 2.80 -7.14 13.95
C ARG A 69 3.57 -6.78 12.67
N MET A 70 4.89 -6.88 12.68
CA MET A 70 5.70 -6.56 11.50
C MET A 70 5.45 -7.54 10.36
N VAL A 71 5.23 -8.83 10.67
CA VAL A 71 4.85 -9.82 9.65
C VAL A 71 3.50 -9.46 9.04
N GLU A 72 2.53 -9.07 9.85
CA GLU A 72 1.22 -8.64 9.34
C GLU A 72 1.32 -7.43 8.43
N ILE A 73 2.13 -6.44 8.82
CA ILE A 73 2.36 -5.24 8.01
C ILE A 73 3.05 -5.61 6.70
N GLN A 74 4.05 -6.49 6.74
CA GLN A 74 4.74 -6.95 5.54
C GLN A 74 3.77 -7.66 4.59
N ASN A 75 2.86 -8.46 5.13
CA ASN A 75 1.85 -9.14 4.33
C ASN A 75 0.92 -8.15 3.61
N LYS A 76 0.54 -7.07 4.29
CA LYS A 76 -0.30 -6.03 3.68
C LYS A 76 0.43 -5.30 2.55
N VAL A 77 1.69 -4.98 2.75
CA VAL A 77 2.54 -4.37 1.72
C VAL A 77 2.67 -5.30 0.52
N ASN A 78 2.95 -6.58 0.78
CA ASN A 78 3.08 -7.59 -0.27
C ASN A 78 1.79 -7.76 -1.07
N LEU A 79 0.64 -7.71 -0.42
CA LEU A 79 -0.65 -7.80 -1.08
C LEU A 79 -0.82 -6.68 -2.10
N ILE A 80 -0.53 -5.45 -1.70
CA ILE A 80 -0.62 -4.29 -2.61
C ILE A 80 0.36 -4.43 -3.76
N ASP A 81 1.62 -4.77 -3.47
CA ASP A 81 2.64 -4.94 -4.51
C ASP A 81 2.27 -6.05 -5.50
N THR A 82 1.73 -7.16 -5.01
CA THR A 82 1.31 -8.28 -5.86
C THR A 82 0.20 -7.85 -6.81
N ILE A 83 -0.81 -7.13 -6.31
CA ILE A 83 -1.90 -6.65 -7.16
C ILE A 83 -1.37 -5.71 -8.24
N ILE A 84 -0.50 -4.77 -7.85
CA ILE A 84 0.10 -3.82 -8.81
C ILE A 84 0.86 -4.58 -9.90
N ASP A 85 1.68 -5.55 -9.52
CA ASP A 85 2.46 -6.32 -10.48
C ASP A 85 1.58 -7.14 -11.41
N ASP A 86 0.45 -7.67 -10.91
CA ASP A 86 -0.45 -8.50 -11.69
C ASP A 86 -1.22 -7.72 -12.75
N ILE A 87 -1.57 -6.46 -12.47
CA ILE A 87 -2.45 -5.70 -13.37
C ILE A 87 -1.69 -4.71 -14.26
N CYS A 88 -0.43 -4.40 -13.94
CA CYS A 88 0.36 -3.42 -14.69
C CYS A 88 1.25 -4.07 -15.73
N GLU A 89 1.41 -3.38 -16.86
CA GLU A 89 2.45 -3.71 -17.82
C GLU A 89 3.80 -3.21 -17.29
N ASP A 90 4.89 -3.73 -17.84
CA ASP A 90 6.24 -3.36 -17.42
C ASP A 90 6.44 -1.84 -17.51
N GLY A 91 6.94 -1.27 -16.45
CA GLY A 91 7.20 0.17 -16.37
C GLY A 91 6.04 1.00 -15.85
N MET A 92 4.85 0.41 -15.67
CA MET A 92 3.69 1.13 -15.14
C MET A 92 3.52 0.97 -13.62
N GLN A 93 4.17 -0.02 -13.02
CA GLN A 93 4.04 -0.31 -11.59
C GLN A 93 4.37 0.91 -10.72
N LYS A 94 5.45 1.59 -11.04
CA LYS A 94 5.89 2.78 -10.33
C LYS A 94 4.80 3.85 -10.30
N TYR A 95 4.20 4.12 -11.46
CA TYR A 95 3.21 5.18 -11.58
C TYR A 95 1.89 4.83 -10.91
N LEU A 96 1.45 3.59 -11.01
CA LEU A 96 0.26 3.17 -10.29
C LEU A 96 0.49 3.23 -8.77
N ARG A 97 1.66 2.80 -8.30
CA ARG A 97 2.00 2.88 -6.88
C ARG A 97 2.00 4.32 -6.38
N LEU A 98 2.59 5.24 -7.14
CA LEU A 98 2.57 6.67 -6.79
C LEU A 98 1.13 7.19 -6.70
N SER A 99 0.27 6.75 -7.61
CA SER A 99 -1.13 7.18 -7.63
C SER A 99 -1.92 6.68 -6.44
N VAL A 100 -1.92 5.36 -6.20
CA VAL A 100 -2.80 4.74 -5.20
C VAL A 100 -2.23 4.72 -3.80
N CYS A 101 -0.92 4.66 -3.66
CA CYS A 101 -0.26 4.54 -2.34
C CYS A 101 0.26 5.89 -1.83
N TYR A 102 0.60 6.81 -2.71
CA TYR A 102 1.16 8.10 -2.33
C TYR A 102 0.26 9.29 -2.68
N GLY A 103 -0.89 9.01 -3.27
CA GLY A 103 -1.88 10.05 -3.54
C GLY A 103 -1.53 11.02 -4.66
N PHE A 104 -0.65 10.65 -5.57
CA PHE A 104 -0.29 11.51 -6.70
C PHE A 104 -1.48 11.72 -7.63
N THR A 105 -1.69 12.97 -8.04
CA THR A 105 -2.68 13.29 -9.07
C THR A 105 -2.13 12.92 -10.45
N VAL A 106 -3.03 12.87 -11.44
CA VAL A 106 -2.61 12.63 -12.83
C VAL A 106 -1.59 13.68 -13.27
N TYR A 107 -1.81 14.92 -12.88
CA TYR A 107 -0.90 16.02 -13.19
C TYR A 107 0.50 15.76 -12.64
N GLN A 108 0.58 15.33 -11.39
CA GLN A 108 1.86 15.01 -10.76
C GLN A 108 2.55 13.82 -11.44
N LEU A 109 1.79 12.83 -11.89
CA LEU A 109 2.33 11.69 -12.64
C LEU A 109 2.89 12.14 -13.99
N GLN A 110 2.21 13.09 -14.65
CA GLN A 110 2.69 13.64 -15.91
C GLN A 110 4.03 14.36 -15.71
N GLU A 111 4.20 15.06 -14.60
CA GLU A 111 5.49 15.69 -14.27
C GLU A 111 6.58 14.65 -14.03
N GLN A 112 6.23 13.44 -13.59
CA GLN A 112 7.16 12.34 -13.42
C GLN A 112 7.49 11.62 -14.73
N GLY A 113 6.85 12.01 -15.83
CA GLY A 113 7.11 11.42 -17.13
C GLY A 113 6.33 10.16 -17.45
N ILE A 114 5.11 10.03 -16.91
CA ILE A 114 4.28 8.86 -17.16
C ILE A 114 4.06 8.66 -18.68
N PRO A 115 4.27 7.43 -19.19
CA PRO A 115 4.23 7.20 -20.65
C PRO A 115 2.81 7.00 -21.22
N CYS A 116 1.77 7.19 -20.42
CA CYS A 116 0.40 6.96 -20.87
C CYS A 116 -0.49 8.16 -20.59
N GLY A 117 -1.69 8.16 -21.15
CA GLY A 117 -2.66 9.21 -20.93
C GLY A 117 -3.46 9.03 -19.64
N LYS A 118 -4.22 10.07 -19.31
CA LYS A 118 -5.08 10.13 -18.14
C LYS A 118 -6.07 8.95 -18.07
N ASN A 119 -6.68 8.60 -19.20
CA ASN A 119 -7.70 7.54 -19.21
C ASN A 119 -7.12 6.18 -18.87
N TYR A 120 -5.91 5.90 -19.34
CA TYR A 120 -5.26 4.62 -19.07
C TYR A 120 -4.93 4.46 -17.59
N ILE A 121 -4.32 5.47 -16.99
CA ILE A 121 -3.98 5.39 -15.56
C ILE A 121 -5.23 5.34 -14.68
N ASN A 122 -6.28 6.03 -15.06
CA ASN A 122 -7.55 5.98 -14.33
C ASN A 122 -8.16 4.57 -14.37
N LYS A 123 -8.09 3.88 -15.51
CA LYS A 123 -8.55 2.49 -15.63
C LYS A 123 -7.74 1.56 -14.75
N LEU A 124 -6.41 1.75 -14.71
CA LEU A 124 -5.56 0.94 -13.83
C LEU A 124 -5.91 1.16 -12.36
N ARG A 125 -6.17 2.40 -11.96
CA ARG A 125 -6.60 2.70 -10.60
C ARG A 125 -7.92 2.01 -10.25
N GLN A 126 -8.90 2.08 -11.16
CA GLN A 126 -10.19 1.42 -10.97
C GLN A 126 -10.02 -0.08 -10.80
N ARG A 127 -9.23 -0.69 -11.65
CA ARG A 127 -8.95 -2.12 -11.59
C ARG A 127 -8.21 -2.49 -10.29
N PHE A 128 -7.27 -1.66 -9.88
CA PHE A 128 -6.54 -1.88 -8.63
C PHE A 128 -7.49 -1.95 -7.44
N TYR A 129 -8.36 -0.95 -7.29
CA TYR A 129 -9.29 -0.92 -6.16
C TYR A 129 -10.27 -2.09 -6.20
N TYR A 130 -10.71 -2.47 -7.40
CA TYR A 130 -11.59 -3.61 -7.57
C TYR A 130 -10.93 -4.91 -7.12
N GLU A 131 -9.70 -5.16 -7.56
CA GLU A 131 -8.95 -6.34 -7.16
C GLU A 131 -8.62 -6.32 -5.67
N LEU A 132 -8.27 -5.16 -5.14
CA LEU A 132 -7.99 -5.02 -3.71
C LEU A 132 -9.22 -5.36 -2.86
N SER A 133 -10.40 -4.93 -3.29
CA SER A 133 -11.64 -5.19 -2.55
C SER A 133 -11.92 -6.68 -2.38
N LYS A 134 -11.44 -7.51 -3.29
CA LYS A 134 -11.60 -8.97 -3.20
C LYS A 134 -10.66 -9.61 -2.19
N LYS A 135 -9.63 -8.91 -1.79
CA LYS A 135 -8.56 -9.45 -0.95
C LYS A 135 -8.63 -8.97 0.49
N ILE A 136 -9.33 -7.87 0.75
CA ILE A 136 -9.40 -7.29 2.09
C ILE A 136 -10.77 -7.42 2.75
#